data_c5062d5ecf8b49c287abdaecb8fd4e18
#
_entry.id   c5062d5ecf8b49c287abdaecb8fd4e18
#
_cell.length_a   1.000
_cell.length_b   1.000
_cell.length_c   1.000
_cell.angle_alpha   90.00
_cell.angle_beta   90.00
_cell.angle_gamma   90.00
#
_symmetry.space_group_name_H-M   'P 1'
#
loop_
_entity.id
_entity.type
_entity.pdbx_description
1 polymer ?
#
loop_
_entity_poly.entity_id
_entity_poly.type
_entity_poly.pdbx_seq_one_letter_code
_entity_poly.pdbx_strand_id
1 'polypeptide(L)'
;MASTSTRSRTGTKSRTGTKSRTGTKSRTSTKSRTSTKNSTSTKSSKSRSSTGGRNRSGSDGGRKAGSDGGASRGGGKQAQQRALVRELLDRHGQTYAQEAGITLRDTPQPLYQLLVLSLLLSARIRSDIAVASARALVRAGMKDARRMAEATWQQRVDALGEGGYRRYDERTSTQLGEGAELVLDRWGGDLRRLRRSEDPRGALREVPGIGPMGVSIFLREAQAVWPEYRPHLDGKALQGAEKLGLPASAEKLAGLVGQDELAPLAAGLVRAALSSKVVEEVREAARG
;
A
#
# COMPACT_ATOMS: atom_id res chain seq x y z
N MET A 1 -42.41 58.72 25.73
CA MET A 1 -43.50 58.19 26.56
C MET A 1 -43.14 56.73 26.79
N ALA A 2 -42.62 56.49 27.95
CA ALA A 2 -43.18 55.73 29.06
C ALA A 2 -43.21 54.23 28.79
N SER A 3 -42.25 53.47 29.37
CA SER A 3 -42.31 52.71 30.62
C SER A 3 -43.22 51.49 30.50
N THR A 4 -42.74 50.27 30.78
CA THR A 4 -42.64 49.68 32.10
C THR A 4 -42.03 48.28 32.00
N SER A 5 -41.07 48.01 32.65
CA SER A 5 -40.52 47.10 33.66
C SER A 5 -41.53 46.09 34.23
N THR A 6 -41.15 44.79 34.27
CA THR A 6 -41.51 43.91 35.40
C THR A 6 -40.50 42.77 35.55
N ARG A 7 -40.04 42.63 36.77
CA ARG A 7 -39.03 41.79 37.38
C ARG A 7 -39.76 40.66 38.14
N SER A 8 -39.20 39.46 38.23
CA SER A 8 -39.23 38.55 39.41
C SER A 8 -38.60 37.21 39.01
N ARG A 9 -37.57 36.78 39.57
CA ARG A 9 -37.15 36.27 40.89
C ARG A 9 -37.26 34.73 41.02
N THR A 10 -36.09 34.13 41.13
CA THR A 10 -35.58 33.14 42.12
C THR A 10 -36.10 31.71 42.12
N GLY A 11 -35.14 30.78 42.13
CA GLY A 11 -35.36 29.39 42.54
C GLY A 11 -34.08 28.57 42.53
N THR A 12 -33.22 28.79 43.52
CA THR A 12 -32.03 27.97 43.88
C THR A 12 -32.52 26.65 44.48
N LYS A 13 -31.96 25.51 44.08
CA LYS A 13 -31.80 24.33 44.94
C LYS A 13 -30.63 23.47 44.51
N SER A 14 -29.55 23.59 45.28
CA SER A 14 -28.44 22.64 45.41
C SER A 14 -28.91 21.30 45.98
N ARG A 15 -28.34 20.22 45.51
CA ARG A 15 -28.27 18.97 46.26
C ARG A 15 -26.98 18.21 45.90
N THR A 16 -26.03 18.29 46.76
CA THR A 16 -24.84 17.45 46.98
C THR A 16 -25.24 16.00 47.21
N GLY A 17 -24.48 15.09 46.65
CA GLY A 17 -24.58 13.66 46.90
C GLY A 17 -23.30 12.94 46.58
N THR A 18 -22.34 13.03 47.47
CA THR A 18 -21.09 12.24 47.53
C THR A 18 -21.42 10.78 47.82
N LYS A 19 -20.88 9.83 47.06
CA LYS A 19 -20.60 8.47 47.54
C LYS A 19 -19.40 7.86 46.83
N SER A 20 -18.31 7.88 47.54
CA SER A 20 -17.10 7.05 47.36
C SER A 20 -17.45 5.58 47.54
N ARG A 21 -16.86 4.73 46.72
CA ARG A 21 -16.61 3.33 47.08
C ARG A 21 -15.37 2.81 46.39
N THR A 22 -14.29 2.77 47.14
CA THR A 22 -13.07 2.01 46.99
C THR A 22 -13.34 0.52 46.86
N GLY A 23 -12.64 -0.13 45.96
CA GLY A 23 -12.64 -1.59 45.81
C GLY A 23 -11.41 -2.09 45.12
N THR A 24 -10.29 -2.12 45.83
CA THR A 24 -9.04 -2.79 45.49
C THR A 24 -9.24 -4.31 45.43
N LYS A 25 -8.84 -4.97 44.37
CA LYS A 25 -8.41 -6.38 44.40
C LYS A 25 -7.35 -6.66 43.36
N SER A 26 -6.12 -6.67 43.81
CA SER A 26 -4.96 -7.32 43.21
C SER A 26 -5.15 -8.83 43.15
N ARG A 27 -4.77 -9.43 42.03
CA ARG A 27 -4.38 -10.84 41.97
C ARG A 27 -3.25 -11.02 40.97
N THR A 28 -2.06 -11.05 41.50
CA THR A 28 -0.84 -11.67 40.95
C THR A 28 -1.08 -13.15 40.66
N SER A 29 -0.66 -13.63 39.50
CA SER A 29 -0.31 -15.03 39.32
C SER A 29 0.77 -15.17 38.27
N THR A 30 1.96 -15.31 38.77
CA THR A 30 3.21 -15.77 38.15
C THR A 30 3.05 -17.26 37.77
N LYS A 31 3.37 -17.64 36.55
CA LYS A 31 3.84 -19.00 36.25
C LYS A 31 4.79 -19.02 35.07
N SER A 32 6.06 -18.98 35.38
CA SER A 32 7.19 -19.39 34.59
C SER A 32 7.10 -20.88 34.23
N ARG A 33 7.40 -21.24 32.99
CA ARG A 33 7.92 -22.56 32.64
C ARG A 33 8.91 -22.43 31.51
N THR A 34 10.17 -22.44 31.87
CA THR A 34 11.34 -22.84 31.08
C THR A 34 11.18 -24.27 30.58
N SER A 35 11.50 -24.50 29.32
CA SER A 35 12.00 -25.80 28.89
C SER A 35 12.89 -25.64 27.67
N THR A 36 14.15 -25.74 27.95
CA THR A 36 15.30 -25.94 27.07
C THR A 36 15.23 -27.36 26.49
N LYS A 37 15.45 -27.54 25.19
CA LYS A 37 16.19 -28.71 24.68
C LYS A 37 16.79 -28.43 23.33
N ASN A 38 18.07 -28.41 23.37
CA ASN A 38 19.16 -28.59 22.44
C ASN A 38 18.98 -29.84 21.56
N SER A 39 19.30 -29.73 20.28
CA SER A 39 20.06 -30.79 19.62
C SER A 39 20.69 -30.29 18.31
N THR A 40 21.96 -30.08 18.39
CA THR A 40 22.96 -30.08 17.33
C THR A 40 22.94 -31.37 16.51
N SER A 41 23.06 -31.25 15.20
CA SER A 41 23.62 -32.32 14.38
C SER A 41 24.31 -31.75 13.15
N THR A 42 25.61 -31.62 13.30
CA THR A 42 26.64 -31.49 12.26
C THR A 42 26.79 -32.83 11.54
N LYS A 43 26.79 -32.84 10.20
CA LYS A 43 27.47 -33.86 9.42
C LYS A 43 28.17 -33.25 8.22
N SER A 44 29.46 -33.19 8.37
CA SER A 44 30.50 -33.00 7.37
C SER A 44 30.75 -34.35 6.64
N SER A 45 30.95 -34.32 5.34
CA SER A 45 31.75 -35.30 4.59
C SER A 45 31.98 -34.76 3.20
N LYS A 46 33.15 -34.23 2.91
CA LYS A 46 34.39 -34.90 2.50
C LYS A 46 34.44 -35.20 0.99
N SER A 47 35.22 -34.38 0.34
CA SER A 47 35.80 -34.46 -0.98
C SER A 47 36.31 -35.87 -1.38
N ARG A 48 36.17 -36.21 -2.64
CA ARG A 48 37.15 -37.05 -3.34
C ARG A 48 37.34 -36.62 -4.79
N SER A 49 38.52 -36.18 -5.06
CA SER A 49 39.14 -36.05 -6.38
C SER A 49 39.46 -37.42 -6.94
N SER A 50 39.31 -37.63 -8.22
CA SER A 50 40.13 -38.56 -8.98
C SER A 50 40.29 -38.10 -10.41
N THR A 51 41.55 -38.04 -10.72
CA THR A 51 42.27 -37.76 -11.96
C THR A 51 42.10 -38.86 -13.01
N GLY A 52 42.14 -38.46 -14.30
CA GLY A 52 42.88 -39.23 -15.29
C GLY A 52 42.08 -39.85 -16.42
N GLY A 53 42.47 -39.55 -17.64
CA GLY A 53 42.17 -40.34 -18.82
C GLY A 53 42.16 -39.56 -20.13
N ARG A 54 43.33 -39.45 -20.76
CA ARG A 54 43.51 -39.04 -22.19
C ARG A 54 42.99 -40.16 -23.10
N ASN A 55 42.31 -39.92 -24.23
CA ASN A 55 42.93 -40.02 -25.57
C ASN A 55 41.91 -39.99 -26.73
N ARG A 56 42.37 -39.31 -27.79
CA ARG A 56 42.27 -39.56 -29.24
C ARG A 56 40.96 -39.33 -30.01
N SER A 57 41.06 -38.27 -30.79
CA SER A 57 40.97 -38.19 -32.25
C SER A 57 39.94 -39.05 -32.98
N GLY A 58 39.04 -38.39 -33.71
CA GLY A 58 38.20 -38.91 -34.79
C GLY A 58 37.51 -37.76 -35.49
N SER A 59 38.11 -37.32 -36.60
CA SER A 59 37.52 -36.46 -37.61
C SER A 59 36.36 -37.21 -38.28
N ASP A 60 35.19 -36.63 -38.37
CA ASP A 60 34.46 -36.71 -39.63
C ASP A 60 33.38 -35.60 -39.72
N GLY A 61 33.23 -35.09 -40.96
CA GLY A 61 32.40 -33.96 -41.31
C GLY A 61 30.93 -34.29 -41.34
N GLY A 62 30.15 -33.35 -40.88
CA GLY A 62 28.70 -33.34 -40.95
C GLY A 62 28.19 -31.92 -40.90
N ARG A 63 28.20 -31.19 -42.03
CA ARG A 63 27.41 -29.98 -42.19
C ARG A 63 25.93 -30.35 -41.99
N LYS A 64 25.36 -29.95 -40.88
CA LYS A 64 23.90 -29.81 -40.74
C LYS A 64 23.60 -28.34 -40.54
N ALA A 65 23.10 -27.74 -41.65
CA ALA A 65 22.28 -26.56 -41.60
C ALA A 65 21.04 -26.87 -40.72
N GLY A 66 20.71 -26.00 -39.82
CA GLY A 66 19.46 -26.13 -39.07
C GLY A 66 19.51 -25.37 -37.77
N SER A 67 19.09 -24.19 -37.73
CA SER A 67 17.87 -23.71 -37.08
C SER A 67 17.99 -22.22 -36.72
N ASP A 68 17.71 -21.41 -37.69
CA ASP A 68 17.37 -19.99 -37.53
C ASP A 68 15.89 -19.81 -37.03
N GLY A 69 15.41 -20.72 -36.22
CA GLY A 69 14.01 -20.71 -35.74
C GLY A 69 13.78 -20.10 -34.37
N GLY A 70 14.84 -19.73 -33.64
CA GLY A 70 14.74 -19.29 -32.24
C GLY A 70 14.51 -17.79 -32.04
N ALA A 71 15.10 -16.97 -32.90
CA ALA A 71 15.07 -15.50 -32.76
C ALA A 71 13.70 -14.88 -33.12
N SER A 72 12.97 -15.47 -34.07
CA SER A 72 11.68 -14.93 -34.54
C SER A 72 10.52 -15.16 -33.55
N ARG A 73 10.55 -16.25 -32.80
CA ARG A 73 9.50 -16.54 -31.78
C ARG A 73 9.62 -15.66 -30.53
N GLY A 74 10.82 -15.22 -30.17
CA GLY A 74 11.06 -14.31 -29.04
C GLY A 74 10.56 -12.90 -29.29
N GLY A 75 10.78 -12.39 -30.51
CA GLY A 75 10.34 -11.05 -30.92
C GLY A 75 8.83 -10.87 -30.92
N GLY A 76 8.09 -11.85 -31.45
CA GLY A 76 6.61 -11.82 -31.47
C GLY A 76 5.99 -11.81 -30.06
N LYS A 77 6.51 -12.62 -29.15
CA LYS A 77 6.02 -12.65 -27.77
C LYS A 77 6.26 -11.33 -27.04
N GLN A 78 7.43 -10.73 -27.20
CA GLN A 78 7.74 -9.44 -26.59
C GLN A 78 6.90 -8.31 -27.16
N ALA A 79 6.66 -8.29 -28.48
CA ALA A 79 5.76 -7.33 -29.12
C ALA A 79 4.34 -7.45 -28.57
N GLN A 80 3.81 -8.66 -28.40
CA GLN A 80 2.51 -8.90 -27.81
C GLN A 80 2.42 -8.44 -26.36
N GLN A 81 3.47 -8.68 -25.56
CA GLN A 81 3.51 -8.20 -24.16
C GLN A 81 3.50 -6.67 -24.09
N ARG A 82 4.24 -6.00 -24.97
CA ARG A 82 4.24 -4.53 -25.04
C ARG A 82 2.88 -3.97 -25.47
N ALA A 83 2.18 -4.63 -26.40
CA ALA A 83 0.84 -4.24 -26.81
C ALA A 83 -0.14 -4.34 -25.62
N LEU A 84 -0.15 -5.46 -24.90
CA LEU A 84 -0.96 -5.64 -23.68
C LEU A 84 -0.68 -4.57 -22.62
N VAL A 85 0.60 -4.25 -22.39
CA VAL A 85 0.99 -3.24 -21.40
C VAL A 85 0.54 -1.85 -21.84
N ARG A 86 0.67 -1.50 -23.12
CA ARG A 86 0.20 -0.22 -23.66
C ARG A 86 -1.30 -0.06 -23.46
N GLU A 87 -2.10 -1.04 -23.86
CA GLU A 87 -3.56 -1.00 -23.69
C GLU A 87 -3.96 -0.93 -22.21
N LEU A 88 -3.21 -1.63 -21.32
CA LEU A 88 -3.43 -1.55 -19.90
C LEU A 88 -3.16 -0.14 -19.35
N LEU A 89 -2.08 0.49 -19.78
CA LEU A 89 -1.72 1.85 -19.35
C LEU A 89 -2.73 2.88 -19.87
N ASP A 90 -3.09 2.81 -21.13
CA ASP A 90 -4.00 3.77 -21.77
C ASP A 90 -5.39 3.74 -21.14
N ARG A 91 -5.92 2.56 -20.82
CA ARG A 91 -7.27 2.39 -20.28
C ARG A 91 -7.35 2.38 -18.77
N HIS A 92 -6.34 1.85 -18.09
CA HIS A 92 -6.37 1.54 -16.66
C HIS A 92 -5.12 2.02 -15.90
N GLY A 93 -4.24 2.81 -16.52
CA GLY A 93 -3.00 3.29 -15.94
C GLY A 93 -3.16 4.48 -14.97
N GLN A 94 -4.36 5.06 -14.84
CA GLN A 94 -4.59 6.12 -13.85
C GLN A 94 -4.29 5.60 -12.44
N THR A 95 -3.40 6.27 -11.70
CA THR A 95 -3.06 5.84 -10.33
C THR A 95 -4.19 6.19 -9.36
N TYR A 96 -4.27 5.49 -8.22
CA TYR A 96 -5.29 5.80 -7.20
C TYR A 96 -5.06 7.17 -6.56
N ALA A 97 -3.80 7.63 -6.47
CA ALA A 97 -3.51 9.01 -6.06
C ALA A 97 -4.11 10.03 -7.03
N GLN A 98 -3.94 9.84 -8.35
CA GLN A 98 -4.57 10.68 -9.37
C GLN A 98 -6.10 10.65 -9.28
N GLU A 99 -6.70 9.46 -9.12
CA GLU A 99 -8.15 9.34 -8.89
C GLU A 99 -8.59 10.06 -7.63
N ALA A 100 -7.79 10.07 -6.56
CA ALA A 100 -8.07 10.82 -5.34
C ALA A 100 -7.83 12.33 -5.47
N GLY A 101 -7.35 12.82 -6.62
CA GLY A 101 -7.01 14.22 -6.84
C GLY A 101 -5.68 14.63 -6.19
N ILE A 102 -4.83 13.67 -5.86
CA ILE A 102 -3.51 13.90 -5.28
C ILE A 102 -2.50 14.07 -6.41
N THR A 103 -1.99 15.29 -6.59
CA THR A 103 -0.81 15.54 -7.44
C THR A 103 0.42 15.11 -6.66
N LEU A 104 0.83 13.84 -6.84
CA LEU A 104 1.92 13.26 -6.07
C LEU A 104 3.26 13.95 -6.38
N ARG A 105 3.91 14.44 -5.33
CA ARG A 105 5.23 15.07 -5.34
C ARG A 105 5.98 14.64 -4.09
N ASP A 106 7.31 14.72 -4.11
CA ASP A 106 8.14 14.46 -2.92
C ASP A 106 8.10 15.67 -1.97
N THR A 107 6.91 15.97 -1.46
CA THR A 107 6.61 17.03 -0.50
C THR A 107 5.67 16.53 0.60
N PRO A 108 5.67 17.13 1.81
CA PRO A 108 4.97 16.57 2.98
C PRO A 108 3.49 16.30 2.74
N GLN A 109 2.75 17.26 2.17
CA GLN A 109 1.30 17.16 2.05
C GLN A 109 0.83 16.05 1.09
N PRO A 110 1.30 15.93 -0.18
CA PRO A 110 0.89 14.84 -1.06
C PRO A 110 1.28 13.46 -0.54
N LEU A 111 2.45 13.34 0.11
CA LEU A 111 2.88 12.08 0.72
C LEU A 111 1.97 11.68 1.89
N TYR A 112 1.56 12.64 2.72
CA TYR A 112 0.60 12.39 3.79
C TYR A 112 -0.77 11.98 3.24
N GLN A 113 -1.27 12.66 2.21
CA GLN A 113 -2.52 12.28 1.54
C GLN A 113 -2.44 10.88 0.95
N LEU A 114 -1.30 10.50 0.37
CA LEU A 114 -1.07 9.14 -0.11
C LEU A 114 -1.07 8.11 1.04
N LEU A 115 -0.51 8.45 2.21
CA LEU A 115 -0.55 7.59 3.39
C LEU A 115 -1.99 7.33 3.83
N VAL A 116 -2.81 8.38 3.92
CA VAL A 116 -4.24 8.30 4.24
C VAL A 116 -4.98 7.44 3.21
N LEU A 117 -4.77 7.69 1.92
CA LEU A 117 -5.36 6.90 0.84
C LEU A 117 -4.97 5.41 0.94
N SER A 118 -3.71 5.13 1.28
CA SER A 118 -3.21 3.76 1.42
C SER A 118 -3.84 3.03 2.60
N LEU A 119 -4.10 3.73 3.71
CA LEU A 119 -4.85 3.20 4.84
C LEU A 119 -6.26 2.80 4.40
N LEU A 120 -6.98 3.69 3.71
CA LEU A 120 -8.34 3.45 3.25
C LEU A 120 -8.41 2.30 2.24
N LEU A 121 -7.51 2.24 1.27
CA LEU A 121 -7.43 1.18 0.26
C LEU A 121 -7.03 -0.18 0.85
N SER A 122 -6.38 -0.21 2.01
CA SER A 122 -6.01 -1.46 2.69
C SER A 122 -7.17 -2.15 3.39
N ALA A 123 -8.27 -1.44 3.62
CA ALA A 123 -9.49 -1.97 4.22
C ALA A 123 -10.26 -2.87 3.24
N ARG A 124 -11.15 -3.73 3.77
CA ARG A 124 -12.02 -4.60 2.95
C ARG A 124 -13.25 -3.83 2.44
N ILE A 125 -12.99 -2.79 1.65
CA ILE A 125 -14.00 -1.97 0.96
C ILE A 125 -13.64 -1.83 -0.51
N ARG A 126 -14.56 -1.32 -1.30
CA ARG A 126 -14.33 -1.00 -2.72
C ARG A 126 -13.36 0.17 -2.85
N SER A 127 -12.50 0.14 -3.86
CA SER A 127 -11.50 1.18 -4.09
C SER A 127 -12.11 2.55 -4.42
N ASP A 128 -13.25 2.59 -5.11
CA ASP A 128 -13.97 3.83 -5.40
C ASP A 128 -14.46 4.52 -4.11
N ILE A 129 -14.94 3.76 -3.11
CA ILE A 129 -15.29 4.28 -1.79
C ILE A 129 -14.06 4.83 -1.08
N ALA A 130 -12.93 4.11 -1.08
CA ALA A 130 -11.70 4.57 -0.47
C ALA A 130 -11.20 5.88 -1.09
N VAL A 131 -11.21 5.98 -2.41
CA VAL A 131 -10.85 7.19 -3.17
C VAL A 131 -11.80 8.34 -2.86
N ALA A 132 -13.12 8.09 -2.87
CA ALA A 132 -14.13 9.12 -2.56
C ALA A 132 -13.97 9.65 -1.13
N SER A 133 -13.68 8.78 -0.16
CA SER A 133 -13.46 9.16 1.24
C SER A 133 -12.16 9.94 1.43
N ALA A 134 -11.09 9.58 0.74
CA ALA A 134 -9.85 10.38 0.75
C ALA A 134 -10.11 11.80 0.21
N ARG A 135 -10.87 11.94 -0.88
CA ARG A 135 -11.30 13.25 -1.41
C ARG A 135 -12.15 14.02 -0.40
N ALA A 136 -13.09 13.36 0.28
CA ALA A 136 -13.95 13.98 1.27
C ALA A 136 -13.16 14.52 2.46
N LEU A 137 -12.20 13.75 2.99
CA LEU A 137 -11.29 14.21 4.04
C LEU A 137 -10.51 15.46 3.63
N VAL A 138 -9.98 15.49 2.40
CA VAL A 138 -9.26 16.66 1.88
C VAL A 138 -10.19 17.87 1.72
N ARG A 139 -11.42 17.70 1.20
CA ARG A 139 -12.43 18.76 1.09
C ARG A 139 -12.84 19.32 2.46
N ALA A 140 -12.94 18.46 3.48
CA ALA A 140 -13.20 18.84 4.86
C ALA A 140 -12.00 19.54 5.54
N GLY A 141 -10.90 19.77 4.81
CA GLY A 141 -9.73 20.49 5.29
C GLY A 141 -8.61 19.63 5.87
N MET A 142 -8.80 18.31 6.00
CA MET A 142 -7.87 17.36 6.60
C MET A 142 -6.77 16.93 5.60
N LYS A 143 -6.09 17.90 5.01
CA LYS A 143 -5.17 17.70 3.88
C LYS A 143 -3.71 17.40 4.26
N ASP A 144 -3.36 17.54 5.53
CA ASP A 144 -2.03 17.25 6.08
C ASP A 144 -2.14 16.70 7.51
N ALA A 145 -1.03 16.21 8.08
CA ALA A 145 -1.04 15.57 9.40
C ALA A 145 -1.53 16.53 10.50
N ARG A 146 -1.14 17.82 10.45
CA ARG A 146 -1.59 18.79 11.44
C ARG A 146 -3.10 18.99 11.40
N ARG A 147 -3.66 19.22 10.21
CA ARG A 147 -5.10 19.43 10.01
C ARG A 147 -5.90 18.17 10.36
N MET A 148 -5.36 17.00 10.12
CA MET A 148 -5.99 15.74 10.49
C MET A 148 -6.00 15.53 12.02
N ALA A 149 -4.91 15.88 12.72
CA ALA A 149 -4.83 15.78 14.18
C ALA A 149 -5.74 16.81 14.88
N GLU A 150 -5.83 18.04 14.33
CA GLU A 150 -6.69 19.11 14.84
C GLU A 150 -8.20 18.83 14.62
N ALA A 151 -8.55 17.99 13.65
CA ALA A 151 -9.95 17.64 13.41
C ALA A 151 -10.50 16.78 14.55
N THR A 152 -11.78 16.98 14.90
CA THR A 152 -12.44 16.14 15.89
C THR A 152 -12.70 14.74 15.33
N TRP A 153 -12.87 13.78 16.23
CA TRP A 153 -13.24 12.40 15.85
C TRP A 153 -14.52 12.40 14.99
N GLN A 154 -15.53 13.20 15.37
CA GLN A 154 -16.79 13.30 14.62
C GLN A 154 -16.61 13.88 13.21
N GLN A 155 -15.78 14.93 13.07
CA GLN A 155 -15.48 15.50 11.75
C GLN A 155 -14.84 14.48 10.82
N ARG A 156 -13.96 13.61 11.34
CA ARG A 156 -13.34 12.51 10.56
C ARG A 156 -14.39 11.47 10.16
N VAL A 157 -15.31 11.08 11.08
CA VAL A 157 -16.40 10.13 10.79
C VAL A 157 -17.31 10.70 9.71
N ASP A 158 -17.73 11.94 9.85
CA ASP A 158 -18.65 12.61 8.90
C ASP A 158 -18.04 12.67 7.49
N ALA A 159 -16.76 13.06 7.40
CA ALA A 159 -16.04 13.10 6.12
C ALA A 159 -15.87 11.71 5.48
N LEU A 160 -15.58 10.67 6.28
CA LEU A 160 -15.55 9.29 5.81
C LEU A 160 -16.90 8.85 5.29
N GLY A 161 -17.98 9.18 6.02
CA GLY A 161 -19.37 8.89 5.66
C GLY A 161 -19.82 9.58 4.37
N GLU A 162 -19.38 10.84 4.13
CA GLU A 162 -19.61 11.58 2.88
C GLU A 162 -19.03 10.82 1.67
N GLY A 163 -17.83 10.20 1.83
CA GLY A 163 -17.22 9.36 0.81
C GLY A 163 -17.84 7.97 0.66
N GLY A 164 -18.82 7.62 1.51
CA GLY A 164 -19.47 6.31 1.52
C GLY A 164 -18.81 5.26 2.40
N TYR A 165 -17.79 5.63 3.17
CA TYR A 165 -17.05 4.75 4.07
C TYR A 165 -17.82 4.59 5.38
N ARG A 166 -18.86 3.74 5.37
CA ARG A 166 -19.75 3.53 6.53
C ARG A 166 -19.41 2.30 7.36
N ARG A 167 -18.60 1.41 6.80
CA ARG A 167 -18.11 0.23 7.50
C ARG A 167 -16.73 0.51 8.06
N TYR A 168 -16.55 0.40 9.35
CA TYR A 168 -15.30 0.69 10.08
C TYR A 168 -14.93 2.18 10.18
N ASP A 169 -15.82 3.12 9.86
CA ASP A 169 -15.59 4.57 9.91
C ASP A 169 -15.12 5.06 11.28
N GLU A 170 -15.75 4.61 12.37
CA GLU A 170 -15.37 4.94 13.74
C GLU A 170 -13.92 4.52 14.06
N ARG A 171 -13.58 3.26 13.78
CA ARG A 171 -12.23 2.76 13.99
C ARG A 171 -11.23 3.49 13.09
N THR A 172 -11.59 3.71 11.85
CA THR A 172 -10.73 4.41 10.88
C THR A 172 -10.54 5.86 11.27
N SER A 173 -11.56 6.54 11.78
CA SER A 173 -11.47 7.90 12.33
C SER A 173 -10.46 7.97 13.48
N THR A 174 -10.50 7.01 14.41
CA THR A 174 -9.51 6.90 15.49
C THR A 174 -8.10 6.71 14.94
N GLN A 175 -7.92 5.74 14.03
CA GLN A 175 -6.61 5.45 13.41
C GLN A 175 -6.05 6.65 12.62
N LEU A 176 -6.89 7.43 11.95
CA LEU A 176 -6.48 8.64 11.24
C LEU A 176 -5.97 9.72 12.21
N GLY A 177 -6.64 9.92 13.34
CA GLY A 177 -6.21 10.87 14.37
C GLY A 177 -4.88 10.45 15.00
N GLU A 178 -4.82 9.25 15.56
CA GLU A 178 -3.62 8.68 16.18
C GLU A 178 -2.43 8.62 15.20
N GLY A 179 -2.70 8.25 13.94
CA GLY A 179 -1.69 8.21 12.89
C GLY A 179 -1.16 9.60 12.53
N ALA A 180 -2.02 10.62 12.54
CA ALA A 180 -1.61 12.00 12.31
C ALA A 180 -0.72 12.52 13.45
N GLU A 181 -1.08 12.26 14.70
CA GLU A 181 -0.29 12.60 15.88
C GLU A 181 1.08 11.91 15.84
N LEU A 182 1.12 10.61 15.54
CA LEU A 182 2.39 9.89 15.40
C LEU A 182 3.28 10.49 14.30
N VAL A 183 2.71 10.83 13.14
CA VAL A 183 3.46 11.43 12.03
C VAL A 183 4.01 12.80 12.41
N LEU A 184 3.29 13.57 13.21
CA LEU A 184 3.76 14.86 13.74
C LEU A 184 4.90 14.67 14.74
N ASP A 185 4.72 13.79 15.70
CA ASP A 185 5.69 13.56 16.78
C ASP A 185 7.01 12.98 16.27
N ARG A 186 6.93 11.92 15.44
CA ARG A 186 8.11 11.20 14.97
C ARG A 186 8.83 11.90 13.84
N TRP A 187 8.08 12.51 12.92
CA TRP A 187 8.64 13.04 11.67
C TRP A 187 8.26 14.50 11.39
N GLY A 188 7.63 15.19 12.34
CA GLY A 188 7.25 16.60 12.18
C GLY A 188 6.26 16.84 11.04
N GLY A 189 5.43 15.84 10.71
CA GLY A 189 4.48 15.91 9.60
C GLY A 189 5.08 15.62 8.22
N ASP A 190 6.35 15.20 8.14
CA ASP A 190 7.09 15.05 6.88
C ASP A 190 7.58 13.61 6.69
N LEU A 191 6.90 12.85 5.84
CA LEU A 191 7.24 11.45 5.54
C LEU A 191 8.59 11.27 4.81
N ARG A 192 9.20 12.34 4.30
CA ARG A 192 10.57 12.29 3.76
C ARG A 192 11.60 12.02 4.86
N ARG A 193 11.27 12.36 6.13
CA ARG A 193 12.09 12.00 7.29
C ARG A 193 11.96 10.52 7.62
N LEU A 194 10.73 9.97 7.53
CA LEU A 194 10.47 8.54 7.64
C LEU A 194 11.26 7.75 6.57
N ARG A 195 11.23 8.22 5.32
CA ARG A 195 11.97 7.63 4.20
C ARG A 195 13.47 7.46 4.48
N ARG A 196 14.06 8.33 5.30
CA ARG A 196 15.49 8.33 5.66
C ARG A 196 15.80 7.50 6.91
N SER A 197 14.82 6.87 7.55
CA SER A 197 15.06 5.96 8.69
C SER A 197 15.76 4.68 8.24
N GLU A 198 16.31 3.92 9.19
CA GLU A 198 16.97 2.64 8.90
C GLU A 198 16.00 1.60 8.32
N ASP A 199 14.75 1.57 8.80
CA ASP A 199 13.67 0.73 8.28
C ASP A 199 12.42 1.55 7.93
N PRO A 200 12.36 2.17 6.74
CA PRO A 200 11.20 2.95 6.33
C PRO A 200 9.91 2.14 6.24
N ARG A 201 10.01 0.84 5.91
CA ARG A 201 8.84 -0.05 5.83
C ARG A 201 8.31 -0.40 7.22
N GLY A 202 9.20 -0.60 8.18
CA GLY A 202 8.86 -0.76 9.58
C GLY A 202 8.23 0.50 10.15
N ALA A 203 8.85 1.66 9.89
CA ALA A 203 8.34 2.95 10.31
C ALA A 203 6.92 3.26 9.76
N LEU A 204 6.63 2.92 8.50
CA LEU A 204 5.28 3.01 7.95
C LEU A 204 4.28 2.12 8.72
N ARG A 205 4.69 0.92 9.16
CA ARG A 205 3.82 0.01 9.92
C ARG A 205 3.53 0.45 11.35
N GLU A 206 4.30 1.37 11.90
CA GLU A 206 4.02 1.98 13.19
C GLU A 206 2.78 2.89 13.13
N VAL A 207 2.43 3.40 11.94
CA VAL A 207 1.24 4.24 11.77
C VAL A 207 -0.01 3.37 11.96
N PRO A 208 -0.90 3.73 12.92
CA PRO A 208 -2.14 3.02 13.18
C PRO A 208 -2.95 2.77 11.91
N GLY A 209 -3.34 1.52 11.69
CA GLY A 209 -4.08 1.11 10.49
C GLY A 209 -3.24 0.78 9.26
N ILE A 210 -1.94 1.05 9.26
CA ILE A 210 -1.02 0.68 8.18
C ILE A 210 -0.37 -0.66 8.48
N GLY A 211 -0.93 -1.73 7.93
CA GLY A 211 -0.31 -3.05 7.95
C GLY A 211 0.58 -3.30 6.72
N PRO A 212 1.11 -4.53 6.54
CA PRO A 212 1.94 -4.88 5.38
C PRO A 212 1.29 -4.54 4.03
N MET A 213 -0.04 -4.72 3.92
CA MET A 213 -0.81 -4.35 2.73
C MET A 213 -0.81 -2.84 2.50
N GLY A 214 -1.04 -2.03 3.54
CA GLY A 214 -1.01 -0.57 3.46
C GLY A 214 0.36 -0.05 3.02
N VAL A 215 1.45 -0.62 3.54
CA VAL A 215 2.82 -0.32 3.09
C VAL A 215 3.01 -0.62 1.60
N SER A 216 2.56 -1.79 1.14
CA SER A 216 2.65 -2.15 -0.29
C SER A 216 1.85 -1.19 -1.17
N ILE A 217 0.64 -0.81 -0.76
CA ILE A 217 -0.20 0.16 -1.47
C ILE A 217 0.49 1.52 -1.54
N PHE A 218 1.05 2.00 -0.43
CA PHE A 218 1.79 3.25 -0.39
C PHE A 218 2.99 3.24 -1.35
N LEU A 219 3.81 2.21 -1.29
CA LEU A 219 5.03 2.12 -2.10
C LEU A 219 4.75 1.93 -3.59
N ARG A 220 3.63 1.28 -3.98
CA ARG A 220 3.22 1.20 -5.39
C ARG A 220 3.11 2.56 -6.06
N GLU A 221 2.63 3.56 -5.33
CA GLU A 221 2.46 4.92 -5.85
C GLU A 221 3.68 5.80 -5.53
N ALA A 222 4.23 5.69 -4.31
CA ALA A 222 5.39 6.46 -3.88
C ALA A 222 6.63 6.23 -4.76
N GLN A 223 6.77 5.07 -5.42
CA GLN A 223 7.85 4.83 -6.38
C GLN A 223 7.91 5.85 -7.53
N ALA A 224 6.82 6.58 -7.81
CA ALA A 224 6.84 7.66 -8.78
C ALA A 224 7.78 8.79 -8.36
N VAL A 225 7.90 9.06 -7.05
CA VAL A 225 8.68 10.16 -6.47
C VAL A 225 9.81 9.67 -5.54
N TRP A 226 9.83 8.37 -5.20
CA TRP A 226 10.88 7.70 -4.43
C TRP A 226 11.55 6.60 -5.27
N PRO A 227 12.52 6.97 -6.11
CA PRO A 227 13.09 6.06 -7.12
C PRO A 227 13.80 4.83 -6.56
N GLU A 228 14.26 4.87 -5.31
CA GLU A 228 14.91 3.73 -4.63
C GLU A 228 13.97 2.53 -4.40
N TYR A 229 12.66 2.74 -4.52
CA TYR A 229 11.67 1.65 -4.43
C TYR A 229 11.31 1.05 -5.79
N ARG A 230 11.91 1.49 -6.90
CA ARG A 230 11.63 0.98 -8.25
C ARG A 230 12.38 -0.30 -8.56
N PRO A 231 11.73 -1.30 -9.14
CA PRO A 231 10.30 -1.41 -9.38
C PRO A 231 9.57 -1.99 -8.17
N HIS A 232 8.49 -1.35 -7.70
CA HIS A 232 7.63 -1.89 -6.66
C HIS A 232 6.31 -2.40 -7.25
N LEU A 233 6.30 -3.66 -7.68
CA LEU A 233 5.13 -4.41 -8.14
C LEU A 233 4.89 -5.55 -7.14
N ASP A 234 3.93 -5.36 -6.25
CA ASP A 234 3.63 -6.31 -5.19
C ASP A 234 2.86 -7.55 -5.68
N GLY A 235 2.62 -8.52 -4.80
CA GLY A 235 1.94 -9.76 -5.14
C GLY A 235 0.56 -9.55 -5.79
N LYS A 236 -0.15 -8.45 -5.48
CA LYS A 236 -1.44 -8.14 -6.12
C LYS A 236 -1.23 -7.68 -7.56
N ALA A 237 -0.24 -6.85 -7.82
CA ALA A 237 0.11 -6.44 -9.17
C ALA A 237 0.61 -7.63 -10.01
N LEU A 238 1.46 -8.49 -9.44
CA LEU A 238 1.94 -9.70 -10.12
C LEU A 238 0.80 -10.68 -10.45
N GLN A 239 -0.19 -10.84 -9.57
CA GLN A 239 -1.41 -11.60 -9.86
C GLN A 239 -2.17 -11.04 -11.08
N GLY A 240 -2.23 -9.72 -11.22
CA GLY A 240 -2.83 -9.09 -12.40
C GLY A 240 -2.03 -9.34 -13.67
N ALA A 241 -0.71 -9.32 -13.58
CA ALA A 241 0.17 -9.67 -14.69
C ALA A 241 -0.07 -11.11 -15.18
N GLU A 242 -0.16 -12.07 -14.27
CA GLU A 242 -0.48 -13.47 -14.57
C GLU A 242 -1.83 -13.59 -15.29
N LYS A 243 -2.86 -12.91 -14.80
CA LYS A 243 -4.18 -12.90 -15.45
C LYS A 243 -4.16 -12.33 -16.86
N LEU A 244 -3.26 -11.40 -17.17
CA LEU A 244 -3.06 -10.84 -18.51
C LEU A 244 -2.17 -11.73 -19.39
N GLY A 245 -1.50 -12.75 -18.85
CA GLY A 245 -0.50 -13.55 -19.57
C GLY A 245 0.85 -12.85 -19.70
N LEU A 246 1.10 -11.85 -18.83
CA LEU A 246 2.38 -11.15 -18.69
C LEU A 246 3.31 -11.90 -17.73
N PRO A 247 4.63 -11.62 -17.76
CA PRO A 247 5.56 -12.22 -16.78
C PRO A 247 5.21 -11.81 -15.34
N ALA A 248 5.16 -12.77 -14.42
CA ALA A 248 4.99 -12.51 -12.99
C ALA A 248 6.33 -12.17 -12.30
N SER A 249 7.05 -11.18 -12.82
CA SER A 249 8.32 -10.69 -12.28
C SER A 249 8.37 -9.17 -12.41
N ALA A 250 8.64 -8.48 -11.30
CA ALA A 250 8.69 -7.02 -11.26
C ALA A 250 9.76 -6.47 -12.23
N GLU A 251 10.92 -7.12 -12.30
CA GLU A 251 12.03 -6.72 -13.17
C GLU A 251 11.67 -6.87 -14.65
N LYS A 252 11.03 -8.01 -15.03
CA LYS A 252 10.62 -8.25 -16.42
C LYS A 252 9.52 -7.28 -16.84
N LEU A 253 8.58 -6.99 -15.95
CA LEU A 253 7.51 -6.01 -16.21
C LEU A 253 8.07 -4.59 -16.32
N ALA A 254 9.02 -4.22 -15.46
CA ALA A 254 9.70 -2.93 -15.54
C ALA A 254 10.47 -2.74 -16.85
N GLY A 255 10.99 -3.82 -17.44
CA GLY A 255 11.62 -3.78 -18.77
C GLY A 255 10.66 -3.55 -19.96
N LEU A 256 9.35 -3.53 -19.71
CA LEU A 256 8.34 -3.26 -20.74
C LEU A 256 7.89 -1.79 -20.80
N VAL A 257 8.23 -0.99 -19.80
CA VAL A 257 7.74 0.39 -19.59
C VAL A 257 8.87 1.36 -19.24
N GLY A 258 8.59 2.65 -19.30
CA GLY A 258 9.46 3.70 -18.77
C GLY A 258 9.41 3.77 -17.24
N GLN A 259 10.40 4.43 -16.65
CA GLN A 259 10.53 4.57 -15.19
C GLN A 259 9.35 5.34 -14.54
N ASP A 260 8.79 6.28 -15.26
CA ASP A 260 7.63 7.11 -14.90
C ASP A 260 6.30 6.38 -15.05
N GLU A 261 6.28 5.29 -15.83
CA GLU A 261 5.10 4.44 -16.04
C GLU A 261 4.96 3.31 -15.00
N LEU A 262 5.95 3.11 -14.11
CA LEU A 262 5.92 2.02 -13.14
C LEU A 262 4.75 2.10 -12.15
N ALA A 263 4.42 3.29 -11.66
CA ALA A 263 3.25 3.46 -10.77
C ALA A 263 1.92 3.31 -11.53
N PRO A 264 1.72 3.89 -12.73
CA PRO A 264 0.61 3.57 -13.63
C PRO A 264 0.47 2.08 -13.92
N LEU A 265 1.58 1.40 -14.25
CA LEU A 265 1.57 -0.05 -14.49
C LEU A 265 1.10 -0.82 -13.26
N ALA A 266 1.63 -0.50 -12.07
CA ALA A 266 1.19 -1.13 -10.82
C ALA A 266 -0.32 -0.95 -10.59
N ALA A 267 -0.85 0.24 -10.82
CA ALA A 267 -2.28 0.53 -10.67
C ALA A 267 -3.14 -0.28 -11.67
N GLY A 268 -2.76 -0.31 -12.95
CA GLY A 268 -3.46 -1.09 -13.98
C GLY A 268 -3.45 -2.59 -13.68
N LEU A 269 -2.29 -3.13 -13.29
CA LEU A 269 -2.15 -4.54 -12.92
C LEU A 269 -3.02 -4.90 -11.70
N VAL A 270 -3.11 -4.03 -10.69
CA VAL A 270 -4.01 -4.25 -9.55
C VAL A 270 -5.47 -4.28 -10.00
N ARG A 271 -5.90 -3.41 -10.91
CA ARG A 271 -7.26 -3.46 -11.48
C ARG A 271 -7.51 -4.75 -12.25
N ALA A 272 -6.56 -5.22 -13.04
CA ALA A 272 -6.64 -6.52 -13.71
C ALA A 272 -6.72 -7.69 -12.71
N ALA A 273 -6.01 -7.60 -11.57
CA ALA A 273 -6.12 -8.59 -10.51
C ALA A 273 -7.51 -8.66 -9.88
N LEU A 274 -8.19 -7.51 -9.76
CA LEU A 274 -9.47 -7.36 -9.08
C LEU A 274 -10.70 -7.54 -10.00
N SER A 275 -10.55 -7.39 -11.33
CA SER A 275 -11.65 -7.41 -12.29
C SER A 275 -11.30 -8.23 -13.54
N SER A 276 -12.10 -9.27 -13.81
CA SER A 276 -12.01 -10.04 -15.07
C SER A 276 -12.37 -9.18 -16.28
N LYS A 277 -13.31 -8.24 -16.12
CA LYS A 277 -13.69 -7.30 -17.17
C LYS A 277 -12.50 -6.48 -17.67
N VAL A 278 -11.66 -5.97 -16.76
CA VAL A 278 -10.41 -5.26 -17.14
C VAL A 278 -9.48 -6.17 -17.95
N VAL A 279 -9.37 -7.45 -17.59
CA VAL A 279 -8.53 -8.41 -18.31
C VAL A 279 -9.05 -8.64 -19.73
N GLU A 280 -10.37 -8.79 -19.89
CA GLU A 280 -11.04 -8.99 -21.16
C GLU A 280 -10.86 -7.76 -22.06
N GLU A 281 -11.18 -6.56 -21.57
CA GLU A 281 -11.04 -5.29 -22.29
C GLU A 281 -9.61 -5.07 -22.82
N VAL A 282 -8.59 -5.32 -21.98
CA VAL A 282 -7.18 -5.16 -22.36
C VAL A 282 -6.76 -6.20 -23.41
N ARG A 283 -7.22 -7.45 -23.26
CA ARG A 283 -6.89 -8.52 -24.21
C ARG A 283 -7.55 -8.32 -25.58
N GLU A 284 -8.78 -7.83 -25.62
CA GLU A 284 -9.48 -7.52 -26.85
C GLU A 284 -8.80 -6.37 -27.58
N ALA A 285 -8.51 -5.27 -26.89
CA ALA A 285 -7.84 -4.12 -27.46
C ALA A 285 -6.43 -4.43 -27.99
N ALA A 286 -5.70 -5.31 -27.35
CA ALA A 286 -4.34 -5.70 -27.79
C ALA A 286 -4.32 -6.68 -28.98
N ARG A 287 -5.49 -7.14 -29.48
CA ARG A 287 -5.61 -8.01 -30.67
C ARG A 287 -5.93 -7.24 -31.94
N GLY A 288 -6.51 -6.04 -31.83
CA GLY A 288 -6.85 -5.14 -32.92
C GLY A 288 -5.65 -4.32 -33.33
#